data_55acb37dab1c26edb034c52d36143928
#
_entry.id   55acb37dab1c26edb034c52d36143928
#
_cell.length_a   1.000
_cell.length_b   1.000
_cell.length_c   1.000
_cell.angle_alpha   90.00
_cell.angle_beta   90.00
_cell.angle_gamma   90.00
#
_symmetry.space_group_name_H-M   'P 1'
#
loop_
_entity.id
_entity.type
_entity.pdbx_description
1 polymer ?
#
loop_
_entity_poly.entity_id
_entity_poly.type
_entity_poly.pdbx_seq_one_letter_code
_entity_poly.pdbx_strand_id
1 'polypeptide(L)'
;LMMVGRQEGGSEVDPLIQLDMARNSVDDMYEGCEDKMATKVKTEFLVNEKKTNKHFALVWNAAEEYYKKKWKPKPGKKRPKTLEKEQNMAIYAYTLDKPEIYAEFNNAVRTQRDQYQGTFQYHSLHFFLTGALKVLNSRKPKSERCLTVYRRANKKFNLGIVRKKIRFGAFTSSSMGDYPNEKFGNETCFKIYTCLGADVTLYSKFGESEREFLIPPYEIFKVIEIKKRSDDKNLPCEVVMRLKSTEKYLSNLNCVIHNILCKTEIHLI
;
A
#
# COMPACT_ATOMS: atom_id res chain seq x y z
N LEU A 1 -1.67 -7.80 5.72
CA LEU A 1 -2.21 -8.14 6.77
C LEU A 1 -2.81 -7.13 7.67
N MET A 2 -4.03 -7.31 7.91
CA MET A 2 -4.90 -6.34 8.51
C MET A 2 -5.12 -6.70 9.96
N MET A 3 -4.27 -6.17 10.82
CA MET A 3 -4.62 -6.21 12.24
C MET A 3 -5.69 -5.18 12.54
N VAL A 4 -6.82 -5.69 12.98
CA VAL A 4 -7.92 -4.94 13.57
C VAL A 4 -7.47 -4.55 14.97
N GLY A 5 -7.20 -3.26 15.20
CA GLY A 5 -7.18 -2.74 16.57
C GLY A 5 -8.54 -3.01 17.22
N ARG A 6 -8.56 -3.77 18.31
CA ARG A 6 -9.72 -3.88 19.19
C ARG A 6 -10.02 -2.49 19.76
N GLN A 7 -11.12 -1.90 19.38
CA GLN A 7 -11.77 -0.86 20.17
C GLN A 7 -12.90 -1.52 20.96
N GLU A 8 -12.79 -1.44 22.28
CA GLU A 8 -13.85 -1.82 23.21
C GLU A 8 -14.98 -0.76 23.18
N GLY A 9 -16.18 -1.25 23.14
CA GLY A 9 -17.45 -0.80 23.65
C GLY A 9 -17.82 0.68 23.61
N GLY A 10 -18.63 1.05 22.61
CA GLY A 10 -19.50 2.20 22.59
C GLY A 10 -20.39 2.09 21.37
N SER A 11 -21.71 2.18 21.52
CA SER A 11 -22.68 2.13 20.42
C SER A 11 -22.72 3.45 19.62
N GLU A 12 -21.58 3.94 19.17
CA GLU A 12 -21.52 4.93 18.11
C GLU A 12 -21.50 4.19 16.78
N VAL A 13 -22.47 4.51 15.91
CA VAL A 13 -22.50 4.01 14.55
C VAL A 13 -21.23 4.54 13.87
N ASP A 14 -20.27 3.65 13.60
CA ASP A 14 -19.03 4.01 12.89
C ASP A 14 -19.40 4.79 11.61
N PRO A 15 -18.86 5.99 11.41
CA PRO A 15 -19.21 6.80 10.25
C PRO A 15 -18.83 6.08 8.96
N LEU A 16 -19.70 6.18 7.93
CA LEU A 16 -19.45 5.61 6.62
C LEU A 16 -18.18 6.20 6.01
N ILE A 17 -17.24 5.33 5.66
CA ILE A 17 -16.00 5.75 4.99
C ILE A 17 -16.32 6.15 3.55
N GLN A 18 -15.83 7.33 3.16
CA GLN A 18 -15.93 7.79 1.78
C GLN A 18 -14.78 7.19 0.96
N LEU A 19 -15.14 6.56 -0.16
CA LEU A 19 -14.19 6.19 -1.20
C LEU A 19 -14.33 7.20 -2.34
N ASP A 20 -13.31 8.01 -2.51
CA ASP A 20 -13.23 9.05 -3.53
C ASP A 20 -11.81 9.07 -4.17
N MET A 21 -11.41 10.17 -4.75
CA MET A 21 -10.08 10.31 -5.35
C MET A 21 -8.95 10.56 -4.35
N ALA A 22 -9.21 10.46 -3.05
CA ALA A 22 -8.23 10.57 -1.95
C ALA A 22 -7.29 11.78 -2.12
N ARG A 23 -7.85 12.99 -2.22
CA ARG A 23 -7.10 14.22 -2.54
C ARG A 23 -6.05 14.60 -1.49
N ASN A 24 -6.22 14.12 -0.26
CA ASN A 24 -5.28 14.37 0.85
C ASN A 24 -4.17 13.31 0.96
N SER A 25 -4.09 12.40 -0.01
CA SER A 25 -3.09 11.34 -0.05
C SER A 25 -1.68 11.88 -0.34
N VAL A 26 -0.70 11.32 0.35
CA VAL A 26 0.70 11.39 -0.03
C VAL A 26 0.91 10.40 -1.17
N ASP A 27 0.84 10.89 -2.40
CA ASP A 27 0.79 10.09 -3.62
C ASP A 27 2.02 10.28 -4.53
N ASP A 28 3.17 10.68 -3.95
CA ASP A 28 4.40 10.87 -4.71
C ASP A 28 4.87 9.55 -5.35
N MET A 29 5.00 9.55 -6.66
CA MET A 29 5.55 8.44 -7.44
C MET A 29 7.05 8.57 -7.67
N TYR A 30 7.62 9.72 -7.38
CA TYR A 30 9.04 10.06 -7.59
C TYR A 30 9.48 9.97 -9.05
N GLU A 31 8.54 10.04 -10.00
CA GLU A 31 8.84 9.87 -11.41
C GLU A 31 9.68 11.02 -11.93
N GLY A 32 10.90 10.70 -12.38
CA GLY A 32 11.89 11.68 -12.89
C GLY A 32 12.75 12.34 -11.81
N CYS A 33 12.61 11.97 -10.52
CA CYS A 33 13.48 12.45 -9.45
C CYS A 33 13.99 11.33 -8.54
N GLU A 34 13.87 10.08 -8.95
CA GLU A 34 14.21 8.91 -8.15
C GLU A 34 15.60 9.01 -7.52
N ASP A 35 16.63 9.34 -8.30
CA ASP A 35 18.02 9.41 -7.82
C ASP A 35 18.23 10.54 -6.80
N LYS A 36 17.64 11.71 -7.06
CA LYS A 36 17.69 12.85 -6.14
C LYS A 36 17.00 12.52 -4.83
N MET A 37 15.82 11.89 -4.93
CA MET A 37 15.07 11.49 -3.75
C MET A 37 15.77 10.36 -2.98
N ALA A 38 16.34 9.37 -3.68
CA ALA A 38 17.13 8.31 -3.03
C ALA A 38 18.30 8.87 -2.22
N THR A 39 19.02 9.85 -2.76
CA THR A 39 20.08 10.54 -2.06
C THR A 39 19.54 11.23 -0.81
N LYS A 40 18.50 12.04 -0.94
CA LYS A 40 17.89 12.78 0.19
C LYS A 40 17.32 11.83 1.26
N VAL A 41 16.68 10.75 0.85
CA VAL A 41 16.17 9.75 1.80
C VAL A 41 17.31 9.10 2.58
N LYS A 42 18.38 8.67 1.92
CA LYS A 42 19.49 7.97 2.58
C LYS A 42 20.32 8.89 3.48
N THR A 43 20.52 10.16 3.10
CA THR A 43 21.38 11.08 3.82
C THR A 43 20.65 11.93 4.87
N GLU A 44 19.36 12.15 4.72
CA GLU A 44 18.59 13.07 5.56
C GLU A 44 17.36 12.38 6.20
N PHE A 45 16.37 11.97 5.41
CA PHE A 45 15.09 11.53 5.97
C PHE A 45 15.21 10.29 6.84
N LEU A 46 15.86 9.22 6.38
CA LEU A 46 15.99 7.99 7.15
C LEU A 46 16.70 8.21 8.49
N VAL A 47 17.74 9.03 8.49
CA VAL A 47 18.49 9.37 9.70
C VAL A 47 17.61 10.15 10.67
N ASN A 48 16.91 11.18 10.18
CA ASN A 48 16.05 12.03 11.00
C ASN A 48 14.82 11.27 11.51
N GLU A 49 14.16 10.50 10.67
CA GLU A 49 12.97 9.71 11.04
C GLU A 49 13.31 8.67 12.10
N LYS A 50 14.44 7.98 11.99
CA LYS A 50 14.92 7.05 13.05
C LYS A 50 15.23 7.77 14.36
N LYS A 51 15.66 9.03 14.31
CA LYS A 51 15.98 9.82 15.49
C LYS A 51 14.73 10.37 16.17
N THR A 52 13.76 10.84 15.40
CA THR A 52 12.58 11.57 15.89
C THR A 52 11.37 10.67 16.12
N ASN A 53 11.23 9.58 15.36
CA ASN A 53 10.16 8.61 15.48
C ASN A 53 10.71 7.27 16.00
N LYS A 54 10.63 7.09 17.33
CA LYS A 54 11.15 5.87 18.00
C LYS A 54 10.45 4.61 17.53
N HIS A 55 9.16 4.67 17.21
CA HIS A 55 8.40 3.52 16.72
C HIS A 55 8.86 3.11 15.32
N PHE A 56 9.00 4.06 14.40
CA PHE A 56 9.59 3.80 13.10
C PHE A 56 11.00 3.19 13.22
N ALA A 57 11.84 3.74 14.10
CA ALA A 57 13.19 3.20 14.32
C ALA A 57 13.17 1.74 14.77
N LEU A 58 12.26 1.36 15.67
CA LEU A 58 12.08 -0.02 16.14
C LEU A 58 11.71 -0.97 15.00
N VAL A 59 10.71 -0.60 14.20
CA VAL A 59 10.24 -1.38 13.05
C VAL A 59 11.34 -1.51 11.99
N TRP A 60 12.01 -0.41 11.66
CA TRP A 60 13.08 -0.40 10.65
C TRP A 60 14.28 -1.24 11.06
N ASN A 61 14.68 -1.17 12.34
CA ASN A 61 15.76 -2.00 12.88
C ASN A 61 15.38 -3.50 12.86
N ALA A 62 14.14 -3.84 13.20
CA ALA A 62 13.66 -5.22 13.12
C ALA A 62 13.71 -5.75 11.66
N ALA A 63 13.32 -4.91 10.69
CA ALA A 63 13.43 -5.25 9.28
C ALA A 63 14.88 -5.42 8.81
N GLU A 64 15.80 -4.60 9.32
CA GLU A 64 17.22 -4.73 9.02
C GLU A 64 17.81 -6.03 9.56
N GLU A 65 17.50 -6.39 10.81
CA GLU A 65 17.95 -7.66 11.41
C GLU A 65 17.40 -8.87 10.64
N TYR A 66 16.13 -8.84 10.23
CA TYR A 66 15.56 -9.89 9.40
C TYR A 66 16.25 -9.97 8.05
N TYR A 67 16.51 -8.83 7.39
CA TYR A 67 17.24 -8.79 6.12
C TYR A 67 18.63 -9.43 6.26
N LYS A 68 19.40 -9.06 7.28
CA LYS A 68 20.73 -9.62 7.56
C LYS A 68 20.69 -11.14 7.74
N LYS A 69 19.65 -11.69 8.37
CA LYS A 69 19.50 -13.14 8.58
C LYS A 69 19.08 -13.88 7.31
N LYS A 70 18.07 -13.40 6.62
CA LYS A 70 17.47 -14.10 5.47
C LYS A 70 18.25 -13.92 4.17
N TRP A 71 18.77 -12.71 3.94
CA TRP A 71 19.35 -12.30 2.66
C TRP A 71 20.87 -12.20 2.68
N LYS A 72 21.50 -12.73 3.71
CA LYS A 72 22.97 -12.78 3.81
C LYS A 72 23.57 -13.46 2.57
N PRO A 73 24.60 -12.87 1.94
CA PRO A 73 25.27 -13.51 0.80
C PRO A 73 25.81 -14.88 1.20
N LYS A 74 25.45 -15.90 0.46
CA LYS A 74 26.05 -17.23 0.61
C LYS A 74 27.24 -17.33 -0.35
N PRO A 75 28.46 -17.67 0.12
CA PRO A 75 29.60 -17.85 -0.76
C PRO A 75 29.27 -18.81 -1.91
N GLY A 76 29.68 -18.47 -3.13
CA GLY A 76 29.56 -19.36 -4.31
C GLY A 76 28.17 -19.44 -4.95
N LYS A 77 27.13 -18.75 -4.42
CA LYS A 77 25.81 -18.70 -5.06
C LYS A 77 25.59 -17.35 -5.74
N LYS A 78 25.18 -17.38 -7.03
CA LYS A 78 24.70 -16.18 -7.72
C LYS A 78 23.48 -15.64 -6.95
N ARG A 79 23.50 -14.34 -6.64
CA ARG A 79 22.32 -13.69 -6.04
C ARG A 79 21.15 -13.78 -7.01
N PRO A 80 19.97 -14.25 -6.58
CA PRO A 80 18.79 -14.07 -7.37
C PRO A 80 18.59 -12.55 -7.60
N LYS A 81 17.91 -12.15 -8.69
CA LYS A 81 17.55 -10.76 -8.97
C LYS A 81 16.55 -10.27 -7.92
N THR A 82 17.08 -9.87 -6.76
CA THR A 82 16.29 -9.40 -5.60
C THR A 82 16.09 -7.88 -5.65
N LEU A 83 15.22 -7.37 -4.82
CA LEU A 83 15.11 -5.93 -4.54
C LEU A 83 16.39 -5.42 -3.87
N GLU A 84 16.62 -4.10 -3.94
CA GLU A 84 17.62 -3.45 -3.10
C GLU A 84 17.32 -3.68 -1.62
N LYS A 85 18.36 -3.55 -0.77
CA LYS A 85 18.28 -3.81 0.67
C LYS A 85 17.11 -3.04 1.31
N GLU A 86 17.07 -1.74 1.12
CA GLU A 86 16.08 -0.86 1.74
C GLU A 86 14.66 -1.11 1.20
N GLN A 87 14.52 -1.46 -0.08
CA GLN A 87 13.23 -1.83 -0.67
C GLN A 87 12.70 -3.14 -0.08
N ASN A 88 13.57 -4.12 0.10
CA ASN A 88 13.24 -5.38 0.77
C ASN A 88 12.80 -5.14 2.22
N MET A 89 13.58 -4.33 2.95
CA MET A 89 13.28 -3.96 4.32
C MET A 89 11.96 -3.19 4.45
N ALA A 90 11.62 -2.33 3.50
CA ALA A 90 10.38 -1.56 3.50
C ALA A 90 9.14 -2.47 3.40
N ILE A 91 9.17 -3.49 2.53
CA ILE A 91 8.07 -4.46 2.45
C ILE A 91 7.96 -5.23 3.77
N TYR A 92 9.07 -5.71 4.31
CA TYR A 92 9.04 -6.45 5.57
C TYR A 92 8.54 -5.58 6.74
N ALA A 93 9.03 -4.34 6.85
CA ALA A 93 8.59 -3.36 7.85
C ALA A 93 7.09 -3.09 7.75
N TYR A 94 6.58 -2.89 6.54
CA TYR A 94 5.16 -2.63 6.30
C TYR A 94 4.26 -3.83 6.69
N THR A 95 4.75 -5.06 6.51
CA THR A 95 4.00 -6.28 6.78
C THR A 95 4.22 -6.86 8.17
N LEU A 96 5.10 -6.24 8.97
CA LEU A 96 5.41 -6.70 10.32
C LEU A 96 4.22 -6.52 11.26
N ASP A 97 3.92 -7.56 12.04
CA ASP A 97 2.80 -7.57 12.98
C ASP A 97 3.15 -7.04 14.38
N LYS A 98 4.41 -7.20 14.78
CA LYS A 98 4.92 -6.72 16.10
C LYS A 98 6.42 -6.37 15.98
N PRO A 99 6.78 -5.09 16.19
CA PRO A 99 5.92 -3.90 16.29
C PRO A 99 5.23 -3.56 14.97
N GLU A 100 3.97 -3.17 14.99
CA GLU A 100 3.15 -2.89 13.82
C GLU A 100 3.20 -1.39 13.47
N ILE A 101 3.52 -1.04 12.22
CA ILE A 101 3.54 0.35 11.73
C ILE A 101 2.44 0.62 10.69
N TYR A 102 1.82 -0.43 10.19
CA TYR A 102 0.87 -0.39 9.10
C TYR A 102 -0.24 0.64 9.27
N ALA A 103 -0.90 0.66 10.45
CA ALA A 103 -2.06 1.51 10.69
C ALA A 103 -1.69 3.00 10.70
N GLU A 104 -0.67 3.38 11.46
CA GLU A 104 -0.23 4.76 11.57
C GLU A 104 0.37 5.28 10.26
N PHE A 105 1.19 4.47 9.59
CA PHE A 105 1.77 4.81 8.30
C PHE A 105 0.70 5.04 7.23
N ASN A 106 -0.25 4.12 7.08
CA ASN A 106 -1.32 4.28 6.10
C ASN A 106 -2.28 5.42 6.43
N ASN A 107 -2.51 5.72 7.70
CA ASN A 107 -3.26 6.91 8.08
C ASN A 107 -2.52 8.18 7.65
N ALA A 108 -1.22 8.26 7.92
CA ALA A 108 -0.38 9.38 7.49
C ALA A 108 -0.36 9.53 5.96
N VAL A 109 -0.17 8.43 5.22
CA VAL A 109 -0.20 8.44 3.74
C VAL A 109 -1.55 8.93 3.22
N ARG A 110 -2.66 8.54 3.84
CA ARG A 110 -4.01 8.94 3.38
C ARG A 110 -4.34 10.40 3.66
N THR A 111 -3.79 11.01 4.70
CA THR A 111 -4.29 12.29 5.24
C THR A 111 -3.27 13.43 5.27
N GLN A 112 -1.97 13.16 5.12
CA GLN A 112 -0.92 14.14 5.40
C GLN A 112 -0.29 14.78 4.15
N ARG A 113 -1.07 14.97 3.08
CA ARG A 113 -0.59 15.68 1.89
C ARG A 113 0.02 17.04 2.22
N ASP A 114 -0.68 17.84 3.02
CA ASP A 114 -0.24 19.21 3.34
C ASP A 114 0.99 19.24 4.26
N GLN A 115 1.24 18.13 4.97
CA GLN A 115 2.43 17.95 5.81
C GLN A 115 3.62 17.35 5.05
N TYR A 116 3.45 16.94 3.80
CA TYR A 116 4.45 16.17 3.06
C TYR A 116 5.79 16.86 2.93
N GLN A 117 5.82 18.18 2.69
CA GLN A 117 7.06 18.96 2.61
C GLN A 117 7.61 19.41 3.97
N GLY A 118 6.91 19.16 5.07
CA GLY A 118 7.25 19.64 6.41
C GLY A 118 7.34 18.53 7.45
N THR A 119 6.22 18.17 8.06
CA THR A 119 6.17 17.32 9.26
C THR A 119 5.84 15.85 9.00
N PHE A 120 5.70 15.43 7.74
CA PHE A 120 5.50 14.01 7.38
C PHE A 120 6.72 13.17 7.81
N GLN A 121 6.48 12.11 8.59
CA GLN A 121 7.55 11.36 9.27
C GLN A 121 7.82 9.98 8.67
N TYR A 122 7.41 9.74 7.42
CA TYR A 122 7.50 8.43 6.77
C TYR A 122 8.01 8.51 5.33
N HIS A 123 8.80 9.54 5.00
CA HIS A 123 9.38 9.68 3.66
C HIS A 123 10.17 8.45 3.23
N SER A 124 10.97 7.89 4.16
CA SER A 124 11.81 6.75 3.85
C SER A 124 10.99 5.50 3.54
N LEU A 125 10.03 5.17 4.41
CA LEU A 125 9.17 4.01 4.17
C LEU A 125 8.34 4.17 2.90
N HIS A 126 7.78 5.36 2.66
CA HIS A 126 6.98 5.67 1.48
C HIS A 126 7.82 5.55 0.19
N PHE A 127 9.03 6.12 0.18
CA PHE A 127 9.93 6.06 -0.97
C PHE A 127 10.36 4.64 -1.32
N PHE A 128 10.87 3.90 -0.34
CA PHE A 128 11.37 2.56 -0.59
C PHE A 128 10.25 1.58 -0.93
N LEU A 129 9.09 1.71 -0.31
CA LEU A 129 7.93 0.86 -0.62
C LEU A 129 7.38 1.15 -2.03
N THR A 130 7.26 2.42 -2.41
CA THR A 130 6.88 2.83 -3.77
C THR A 130 7.87 2.28 -4.80
N GLY A 131 9.16 2.44 -4.57
CA GLY A 131 10.21 1.92 -5.45
C GLY A 131 10.18 0.40 -5.57
N ALA A 132 9.95 -0.31 -4.45
CA ALA A 132 9.84 -1.76 -4.45
C ALA A 132 8.67 -2.24 -5.34
N LEU A 133 7.50 -1.63 -5.21
CA LEU A 133 6.33 -1.99 -6.02
C LEU A 133 6.56 -1.71 -7.51
N LYS A 134 7.14 -0.57 -7.86
CA LYS A 134 7.50 -0.24 -9.25
C LYS A 134 8.45 -1.28 -9.85
N VAL A 135 9.50 -1.65 -9.12
CA VAL A 135 10.48 -2.66 -9.57
C VAL A 135 9.82 -4.03 -9.75
N LEU A 136 9.02 -4.49 -8.80
CA LEU A 136 8.36 -5.79 -8.88
C LEU A 136 7.32 -5.83 -10.00
N ASN A 137 6.51 -4.78 -10.15
CA ASN A 137 5.54 -4.65 -11.23
C ASN A 137 6.21 -4.66 -12.61
N SER A 138 7.31 -3.91 -12.79
CA SER A 138 8.04 -3.82 -14.06
C SER A 138 8.70 -5.11 -14.51
N ARG A 139 8.91 -6.06 -13.60
CA ARG A 139 9.48 -7.39 -13.94
C ARG A 139 8.52 -8.27 -14.73
N LYS A 140 7.23 -7.96 -14.71
CA LYS A 140 6.22 -8.66 -15.48
C LYS A 140 5.98 -7.96 -16.83
N PRO A 141 5.73 -8.70 -17.91
CA PRO A 141 5.23 -8.13 -19.15
C PRO A 141 3.94 -7.32 -18.90
N LYS A 142 3.66 -6.29 -19.68
CA LYS A 142 2.44 -5.47 -19.52
C LYS A 142 1.17 -6.32 -19.49
N SER A 143 1.09 -7.33 -20.33
CA SER A 143 -0.05 -8.26 -20.41
C SER A 143 -0.29 -9.08 -19.14
N GLU A 144 0.70 -9.20 -18.25
CA GLU A 144 0.65 -10.03 -17.05
C GLU A 144 0.64 -9.20 -15.74
N ARG A 145 0.66 -7.87 -15.84
CA ARG A 145 0.70 -7.00 -14.66
C ARG A 145 -0.64 -6.91 -13.95
N CYS A 146 -1.73 -7.04 -14.71
CA CYS A 146 -3.07 -6.92 -14.14
C CYS A 146 -3.56 -8.28 -13.64
N LEU A 147 -4.08 -8.31 -12.42
CA LEU A 147 -4.71 -9.50 -11.86
C LEU A 147 -5.82 -9.14 -10.88
N THR A 148 -6.67 -10.12 -10.58
CA THR A 148 -7.71 -9.97 -9.56
C THR A 148 -7.16 -10.36 -8.20
N VAL A 149 -7.33 -9.47 -7.24
CA VAL A 149 -6.96 -9.67 -5.84
C VAL A 149 -8.17 -9.39 -4.94
N TYR A 150 -8.09 -9.83 -3.69
CA TYR A 150 -9.21 -9.84 -2.77
C TYR A 150 -8.81 -9.20 -1.44
N ARG A 151 -9.75 -8.45 -0.85
CA ARG A 151 -9.56 -7.80 0.45
C ARG A 151 -10.82 -7.90 1.28
N ARG A 152 -10.66 -8.11 2.58
CA ARG A 152 -11.72 -7.96 3.58
C ARG A 152 -11.49 -6.72 4.43
N ALA A 153 -12.56 -6.07 4.85
CA ALA A 153 -12.51 -4.96 5.79
C ALA A 153 -13.71 -5.02 6.75
N ASN A 154 -13.45 -4.76 8.03
CA ASN A 154 -14.49 -4.60 9.03
C ASN A 154 -14.92 -3.14 9.14
N LYS A 155 -15.20 -2.53 7.99
CA LYS A 155 -15.57 -1.12 7.86
C LYS A 155 -16.71 -1.00 6.85
N LYS A 156 -17.60 -0.03 7.09
CA LYS A 156 -18.71 0.32 6.20
C LYS A 156 -18.32 1.50 5.32
N PHE A 157 -18.67 1.41 4.05
CA PHE A 157 -18.36 2.43 3.05
C PHE A 157 -19.62 3.00 2.44
N ASN A 158 -19.53 4.24 1.93
CA ASN A 158 -20.61 4.85 1.16
C ASN A 158 -20.83 4.06 -0.13
N LEU A 159 -22.06 3.64 -0.39
CA LEU A 159 -22.42 2.79 -1.53
C LEU A 159 -22.86 3.59 -2.78
N GLY A 160 -23.10 4.90 -2.65
CA GLY A 160 -23.50 5.77 -3.76
C GLY A 160 -22.38 6.09 -4.77
N ILE A 161 -21.48 5.13 -5.03
CA ILE A 161 -20.24 5.34 -5.79
C ILE A 161 -20.11 4.44 -7.02
N VAL A 162 -21.14 3.68 -7.38
CA VAL A 162 -21.10 2.84 -8.59
C VAL A 162 -20.82 3.72 -9.82
N ARG A 163 -19.92 3.25 -10.70
CA ARG A 163 -19.38 3.95 -11.88
C ARG A 163 -18.46 5.14 -11.57
N LYS A 164 -18.28 5.54 -10.32
CA LYS A 164 -17.32 6.60 -9.95
C LYS A 164 -15.89 6.08 -9.97
N LYS A 165 -14.95 7.00 -10.13
CA LYS A 165 -13.52 6.74 -9.97
C LYS A 165 -13.11 6.95 -8.51
N ILE A 166 -12.24 6.08 -8.01
CA ILE A 166 -11.70 6.16 -6.65
C ILE A 166 -10.20 5.84 -6.66
N ARG A 167 -9.51 6.27 -5.60
CA ARG A 167 -8.19 5.75 -5.19
C ARG A 167 -8.28 5.29 -3.73
N PHE A 168 -7.49 4.30 -3.34
CA PHE A 168 -7.40 3.96 -1.92
C PHE A 168 -6.68 5.04 -1.10
N GLY A 169 -5.77 5.76 -1.72
CA GLY A 169 -5.04 6.87 -1.09
C GLY A 169 -4.02 6.45 -0.03
N ALA A 170 -3.85 5.15 0.17
CA ALA A 170 -2.83 4.52 1.01
C ALA A 170 -2.39 3.21 0.36
N PHE A 171 -1.28 2.65 0.80
CA PHE A 171 -0.90 1.31 0.39
C PHE A 171 -1.95 0.32 0.89
N THR A 172 -2.39 -0.58 0.00
CA THR A 172 -3.53 -1.45 0.28
C THR A 172 -3.17 -2.90 0.09
N SER A 173 -3.08 -3.62 1.21
CA SER A 173 -2.85 -5.05 1.24
C SER A 173 -4.07 -5.81 0.76
N SER A 174 -3.85 -6.81 -0.07
CA SER A 174 -4.85 -7.73 -0.59
C SER A 174 -4.26 -9.13 -0.74
N SER A 175 -5.10 -10.12 -0.95
CA SER A 175 -4.71 -11.52 -1.10
C SER A 175 -4.87 -11.96 -2.55
N MET A 176 -3.91 -12.74 -3.05
CA MET A 176 -4.03 -13.41 -4.35
C MET A 176 -4.81 -14.72 -4.21
N GLY A 177 -5.62 -15.02 -5.23
CA GLY A 177 -6.34 -16.28 -5.35
C GLY A 177 -7.76 -16.22 -4.80
N ASP A 178 -7.98 -15.82 -3.56
CA ASP A 178 -9.30 -15.75 -2.94
C ASP A 178 -9.33 -14.74 -1.77
N TYR A 179 -10.51 -14.55 -1.18
CA TYR A 179 -10.69 -13.74 0.02
C TYR A 179 -9.89 -14.31 1.19
N PRO A 180 -9.18 -13.44 1.93
CA PRO A 180 -8.50 -13.85 3.14
C PRO A 180 -9.48 -14.32 4.22
N ASN A 181 -8.96 -14.87 5.30
CA ASN A 181 -9.76 -15.38 6.42
C ASN A 181 -10.75 -14.33 6.96
N GLU A 182 -11.93 -14.78 7.40
CA GLU A 182 -13.02 -13.92 7.92
C GLU A 182 -12.64 -13.09 9.14
N LYS A 183 -11.60 -13.49 9.88
CA LYS A 183 -11.04 -12.68 10.98
C LYS A 183 -10.62 -11.27 10.56
N PHE A 184 -10.37 -11.05 9.26
CA PHE A 184 -10.02 -9.74 8.69
C PHE A 184 -11.24 -8.84 8.41
N GLY A 185 -12.44 -9.32 8.65
CA GLY A 185 -13.68 -8.56 8.57
C GLY A 185 -14.74 -9.18 7.66
N ASN A 186 -16.00 -8.88 7.98
CA ASN A 186 -17.17 -9.37 7.27
C ASN A 186 -18.10 -8.25 6.78
N GLU A 187 -17.79 -6.98 7.07
CA GLU A 187 -18.62 -5.85 6.65
C GLU A 187 -18.49 -5.61 5.15
N THR A 188 -17.26 -5.42 4.65
CA THR A 188 -17.03 -5.14 3.23
C THR A 188 -15.91 -5.99 2.65
N CYS A 189 -16.22 -6.66 1.56
CA CYS A 189 -15.28 -7.37 0.71
C CYS A 189 -15.02 -6.60 -0.57
N PHE A 190 -13.76 -6.59 -1.01
CA PHE A 190 -13.36 -6.01 -2.29
C PHE A 190 -12.84 -7.12 -3.21
N LYS A 191 -13.35 -7.16 -4.44
CA LYS A 191 -12.79 -7.88 -5.57
C LYS A 191 -12.17 -6.87 -6.51
N ILE A 192 -10.84 -6.83 -6.59
CA ILE A 192 -10.09 -5.74 -7.19
C ILE A 192 -9.28 -6.26 -8.38
N TYR A 193 -9.59 -5.82 -9.60
CA TYR A 193 -8.72 -5.99 -10.74
C TYR A 193 -7.73 -4.81 -10.76
N THR A 194 -6.47 -5.08 -10.46
CA THR A 194 -5.40 -4.09 -10.27
C THR A 194 -4.26 -4.31 -11.25
N CYS A 195 -3.57 -3.24 -11.67
CA CYS A 195 -2.50 -3.27 -12.67
C CYS A 195 -1.18 -2.64 -12.19
N LEU A 196 -1.19 -1.82 -11.12
CA LEU A 196 -0.01 -1.08 -10.67
C LEU A 196 0.62 -1.63 -9.38
N GLY A 197 -0.06 -2.56 -8.73
CA GLY A 197 0.48 -3.21 -7.54
C GLY A 197 1.47 -4.33 -7.87
N ALA A 198 1.95 -4.98 -6.83
CA ALA A 198 2.89 -6.08 -6.97
C ALA A 198 2.69 -7.17 -5.92
N ASP A 199 3.05 -8.40 -6.30
CA ASP A 199 3.19 -9.53 -5.39
C ASP A 199 4.41 -9.32 -4.49
N VAL A 200 4.17 -9.22 -3.19
CA VAL A 200 5.19 -9.00 -2.17
C VAL A 200 5.45 -10.23 -1.30
N THR A 201 4.86 -11.36 -1.64
CA THR A 201 4.91 -12.63 -0.89
C THR A 201 6.33 -13.01 -0.47
N LEU A 202 7.30 -12.91 -1.37
CA LEU A 202 8.69 -13.29 -1.12
C LEU A 202 9.36 -12.45 -0.02
N TYR A 203 8.94 -11.19 0.13
CA TYR A 203 9.55 -10.19 1.01
C TYR A 203 8.72 -9.91 2.27
N SER A 204 7.45 -10.29 2.26
CA SER A 204 6.50 -10.12 3.35
C SER A 204 6.87 -10.94 4.57
N LYS A 205 6.47 -10.46 5.76
CA LYS A 205 6.59 -11.17 7.04
C LYS A 205 5.90 -12.53 7.01
N PHE A 206 4.75 -12.64 6.37
CA PHE A 206 3.89 -13.84 6.40
C PHE A 206 4.08 -14.75 5.19
N GLY A 207 4.79 -14.30 4.16
CA GLY A 207 5.13 -15.11 3.01
C GLY A 207 3.91 -15.77 2.35
N GLU A 208 4.05 -17.06 2.02
CA GLU A 208 3.02 -17.84 1.32
C GLU A 208 1.71 -17.99 2.09
N SER A 209 1.72 -17.84 3.43
CA SER A 209 0.50 -17.99 4.23
C SER A 209 -0.57 -16.93 3.91
N GLU A 210 -0.14 -15.80 3.35
CA GLU A 210 -1.06 -14.70 3.03
C GLU A 210 -1.07 -14.33 1.55
N ARG A 211 -0.06 -14.75 0.80
CA ARG A 211 0.07 -14.47 -0.64
C ARG A 211 -0.26 -13.01 -0.94
N GLU A 212 0.43 -12.14 -0.20
CA GLU A 212 0.11 -10.72 -0.17
C GLU A 212 0.46 -10.00 -1.46
N PHE A 213 -0.50 -9.25 -1.96
CA PHE A 213 -0.35 -8.34 -3.08
C PHE A 213 -0.61 -6.91 -2.59
N LEU A 214 0.31 -6.00 -2.88
CA LEU A 214 0.23 -4.63 -2.38
C LEU A 214 -0.10 -3.66 -3.51
N ILE A 215 -1.17 -2.89 -3.32
CA ILE A 215 -1.66 -1.86 -4.26
C ILE A 215 -1.13 -0.50 -3.81
N PRO A 216 -0.54 0.31 -4.71
CA PRO A 216 -0.04 1.63 -4.36
C PRO A 216 -1.17 2.67 -4.20
N PRO A 217 -0.93 3.79 -3.48
CA PRO A 217 -1.95 4.81 -3.20
C PRO A 217 -2.45 5.55 -4.43
N TYR A 218 -1.69 5.60 -5.51
CA TYR A 218 -1.93 6.43 -6.68
C TYR A 218 -2.75 5.76 -7.80
N GLU A 219 -2.98 4.44 -7.76
CA GLU A 219 -3.76 3.72 -8.78
C GLU A 219 -5.23 4.16 -8.78
N ILE A 220 -5.77 4.45 -9.96
CA ILE A 220 -7.17 4.87 -10.13
C ILE A 220 -8.02 3.67 -10.52
N PHE A 221 -9.08 3.45 -9.76
CA PHE A 221 -10.06 2.40 -10.01
C PHE A 221 -11.42 2.99 -10.41
N LYS A 222 -12.19 2.22 -11.17
CA LYS A 222 -13.63 2.43 -11.37
C LYS A 222 -14.41 1.42 -10.54
N VAL A 223 -15.41 1.90 -9.81
CA VAL A 223 -16.35 1.02 -9.10
C VAL A 223 -17.31 0.42 -10.12
N ILE A 224 -17.20 -0.89 -10.35
CA ILE A 224 -17.97 -1.59 -11.39
C ILE A 224 -19.32 -2.04 -10.88
N GLU A 225 -19.36 -2.55 -9.65
CA GLU A 225 -20.54 -3.16 -9.07
C GLU A 225 -20.46 -3.13 -7.55
N ILE A 226 -21.61 -3.01 -6.90
CA ILE A 226 -21.78 -3.19 -5.47
C ILE A 226 -22.95 -4.14 -5.25
N LYS A 227 -22.71 -5.23 -4.52
CA LYS A 227 -23.72 -6.21 -4.12
C LYS A 227 -23.88 -6.24 -2.61
N LYS A 228 -25.09 -6.48 -2.14
CA LYS A 228 -25.41 -6.61 -0.71
C LYS A 228 -25.83 -8.05 -0.39
N ARG A 229 -25.46 -8.54 0.78
CA ARG A 229 -25.88 -9.88 1.25
C ARG A 229 -27.39 -9.97 1.44
N SER A 230 -28.08 -8.85 1.64
CA SER A 230 -29.55 -8.79 1.61
C SER A 230 -30.15 -9.34 0.31
N ASP A 231 -29.45 -9.15 -0.81
CA ASP A 231 -29.91 -9.50 -2.15
C ASP A 231 -29.35 -10.87 -2.62
N ASP A 232 -28.19 -11.26 -2.07
CA ASP A 232 -27.55 -12.55 -2.36
C ASP A 232 -26.85 -13.07 -1.08
N LYS A 233 -27.48 -14.05 -0.43
CA LYS A 233 -27.03 -14.64 0.84
C LYS A 233 -25.69 -15.38 0.75
N ASN A 234 -25.22 -15.72 -0.46
CA ASN A 234 -23.96 -16.43 -0.68
C ASN A 234 -22.73 -15.52 -0.73
N LEU A 235 -22.91 -14.21 -0.57
CA LEU A 235 -21.79 -13.28 -0.59
C LEU A 235 -20.88 -13.47 0.64
N PRO A 236 -19.56 -13.31 0.46
CA PRO A 236 -18.57 -13.51 1.53
C PRO A 236 -18.60 -12.43 2.62
N CYS A 237 -19.24 -11.27 2.37
CA CYS A 237 -19.38 -10.12 3.28
C CYS A 237 -20.77 -9.51 3.14
N GLU A 238 -21.15 -8.62 4.10
CA GLU A 238 -22.41 -7.87 4.01
C GLU A 238 -22.50 -7.04 2.73
N VAL A 239 -21.36 -6.50 2.29
CA VAL A 239 -21.23 -5.78 1.02
C VAL A 239 -20.02 -6.30 0.24
N VAL A 240 -20.18 -6.51 -1.06
CA VAL A 240 -19.09 -6.83 -1.99
C VAL A 240 -18.97 -5.73 -3.03
N MET A 241 -17.80 -5.08 -3.09
CA MET A 241 -17.46 -4.08 -4.08
C MET A 241 -16.52 -4.66 -5.14
N ARG A 242 -16.86 -4.49 -6.41
CA ARG A 242 -15.99 -4.85 -7.53
C ARG A 242 -15.34 -3.59 -8.09
N LEU A 243 -14.02 -3.57 -8.07
CA LEU A 243 -13.20 -2.48 -8.57
C LEU A 243 -12.39 -2.95 -9.77
N LYS A 244 -12.25 -2.08 -10.77
CA LYS A 244 -11.39 -2.33 -11.93
C LYS A 244 -10.43 -1.18 -12.12
N SER A 245 -9.14 -1.48 -12.21
CA SER A 245 -8.12 -0.51 -12.59
C SER A 245 -8.50 0.21 -13.88
N THR A 246 -8.28 1.50 -13.93
CA THR A 246 -8.38 2.28 -15.16
C THR A 246 -7.07 2.27 -15.95
N GLU A 247 -6.05 1.56 -15.43
CA GLU A 247 -4.67 1.57 -15.95
C GLU A 247 -4.07 2.98 -15.97
N LYS A 248 -4.62 3.87 -15.14
CA LYS A 248 -4.16 5.24 -14.95
C LYS A 248 -3.83 5.46 -13.47
N TYR A 249 -3.00 6.45 -13.23
CA TYR A 249 -2.65 6.89 -11.90
C TYR A 249 -2.82 8.40 -11.75
N LEU A 250 -2.79 8.87 -10.50
CA LEU A 250 -2.74 10.28 -10.16
C LEU A 250 -1.71 10.48 -9.06
N SER A 251 -0.71 11.31 -9.32
CA SER A 251 0.34 11.67 -8.39
C SER A 251 0.47 13.20 -8.34
N ASN A 252 -0.29 13.80 -7.43
CA ASN A 252 -0.31 15.26 -7.28
C ASN A 252 0.97 15.80 -6.63
N LEU A 253 1.68 14.96 -5.88
CA LEU A 253 2.90 15.30 -5.16
C LEU A 253 4.16 14.86 -5.89
N ASN A 254 4.06 14.37 -7.11
CA ASN A 254 5.22 13.83 -7.81
C ASN A 254 6.40 14.79 -7.81
N CYS A 255 7.50 14.37 -7.18
CA CYS A 255 8.75 15.14 -7.08
C CYS A 255 8.64 16.53 -6.42
N VAL A 256 7.56 16.84 -5.71
CA VAL A 256 7.33 18.18 -5.12
C VAL A 256 8.43 18.61 -4.15
N ILE A 257 9.08 17.68 -3.46
CA ILE A 257 10.21 17.96 -2.52
C ILE A 257 11.40 18.56 -3.25
N HIS A 258 11.55 18.32 -4.54
CA HIS A 258 12.63 18.86 -5.36
C HIS A 258 12.21 20.07 -6.20
N ASN A 259 11.03 20.65 -5.93
CA ASN A 259 10.48 21.79 -6.71
C ASN A 259 10.41 21.51 -8.22
N ILE A 260 10.35 20.25 -8.62
CA ILE A 260 10.13 19.86 -10.00
C ILE A 260 8.62 19.96 -10.20
N LEU A 261 8.17 21.08 -10.79
CA LEU A 261 6.78 21.26 -11.21
C LEU A 261 6.42 20.16 -12.21
N CYS A 262 5.77 19.12 -11.72
CA CYS A 262 5.23 18.10 -12.58
C CYS A 262 3.93 18.64 -13.20
N LYS A 263 3.86 18.67 -14.53
CA LYS A 263 2.58 18.82 -15.21
C LYS A 263 1.71 17.65 -14.76
N THR A 264 0.52 17.95 -14.25
CA THR A 264 -0.51 16.95 -13.93
C THR A 264 -0.97 16.29 -15.23
N GLU A 265 -0.21 15.34 -15.71
CA GLU A 265 -0.60 14.49 -16.83
C GLU A 265 -1.13 13.18 -16.27
N ILE A 266 -2.38 12.89 -16.63
CA ILE A 266 -2.95 11.55 -16.43
C ILE A 266 -2.33 10.68 -17.53
N HIS A 267 -1.25 9.95 -17.20
CA HIS A 267 -0.63 9.07 -18.16
C HIS A 267 -1.39 7.74 -18.26
N LEU A 268 -1.55 7.29 -19.48
CA LEU A 268 -1.94 5.92 -19.82
C LEU A 268 -0.70 5.02 -19.66
N ILE A 269 -0.86 3.91 -18.96
CA ILE A 269 0.19 2.89 -18.81
C ILE A 269 0.13 1.91 -19.97
#